data_abcf048d60876b71389d77239b53cd55
#
_entry.id   abcf048d60876b71389d77239b53cd55
#
_cell.length_a   1.000
_cell.length_b   1.000
_cell.length_c   1.000
_cell.angle_alpha   90.00
_cell.angle_beta   90.00
_cell.angle_gamma   90.00
#
_symmetry.space_group_name_H-M   'P 1'
#
loop_
_entity.id
_entity.type
_entity.pdbx_description
1 polymer ?
#
loop_
_entity_poly.entity_id
_entity_poly.type
_entity_poly.pdbx_seq_one_letter_code
_entity_poly.pdbx_strand_id
1 'polypeptide(L)'
;MIKVKLIDGCMKEIEEGSNGYSLAASISKKLAKEAIAAKINGKLVDLNHGLKNDDKVEIITEDSEDGIEIIRHSTAHVMAQAVKRIYGNVKLAIGPTIKNGFYYDFDLDISLTQDDLKKIEDEMNKIINEDLKFKRDDVSREEALKIMSEKGEYYKVELINALDESEKISLYEQGHFTDLCRGPHIPSTKFIKAFKLTSVAGAYWRGSEKNKMLQRIYGVAFSSKKELEKYLNMIEEAKKRDHRKLGRELKLFEIMDEGPGFPFFLPKGVILKNILIDYWRKLHNEAGYVEIETPIMLNKELWIRSGHWDHYKENMYTSMIDNKEFALKPMNCPGGMLVYKSEGHSYRDLPLRVGELGRVHRHEISGALHGLMRVRAFTQDDAHIFMLPEQIKSEILGVIKLIDEVYDTLGFKYNVELSTRPEDSMGSDEEWNMAERSLKEALDEGGLDYKINEGDGAFYGPKIDFHIEDSLGRSWQCGTIQLDFQLPQRFELEYIGSDGGKHRPIVIHRVIFGSIERFIGILIEHFAGKFPVWLSPIQVKVLPISDSFMEYGHEVIDKLRKYGIRCEIDNRSEKIGYKIREARNERVPYMIIVGEKEKNNGNISLRSRDMGEEGSTSLEEFITRVLKEDQEKK
;
A
#
# COMPACT_ATOMS: atom_id res chain seq x y z
N MET A 1 27.62 39.88 17.65
CA MET A 1 26.25 39.33 17.83
C MET A 1 25.60 39.23 16.45
N ILE A 2 24.93 38.12 16.17
CA ILE A 2 24.11 37.92 14.98
C ILE A 2 22.66 37.68 15.40
N LYS A 3 21.70 37.99 14.52
CA LYS A 3 20.27 37.76 14.75
C LYS A 3 19.81 36.64 13.86
N VAL A 4 19.15 35.64 14.45
CA VAL A 4 18.54 34.51 13.70
C VAL A 4 17.04 34.50 13.96
N LYS A 5 16.27 34.05 12.96
CA LYS A 5 14.82 33.92 13.03
C LYS A 5 14.43 32.48 13.28
N LEU A 6 13.71 32.24 14.38
CA LEU A 6 13.18 30.91 14.70
C LEU A 6 11.91 30.59 13.87
N ILE A 7 11.51 29.33 13.85
CA ILE A 7 10.33 28.84 13.09
C ILE A 7 9.02 29.53 13.57
N ASP A 8 8.92 29.86 14.86
CA ASP A 8 7.79 30.58 15.45
C ASP A 8 7.76 32.09 15.11
N GLY A 9 8.74 32.58 14.34
CA GLY A 9 8.90 33.97 13.94
C GLY A 9 9.68 34.81 14.92
N CYS A 10 10.06 34.30 16.09
CA CYS A 10 10.85 35.02 17.09
C CYS A 10 12.27 35.30 16.58
N MET A 11 12.81 36.51 16.90
CA MET A 11 14.21 36.86 16.64
C MET A 11 15.05 36.56 17.89
N LYS A 12 16.17 35.86 17.69
CA LYS A 12 17.11 35.52 18.76
C LYS A 12 18.47 36.12 18.45
N GLU A 13 19.05 36.86 19.41
CA GLU A 13 20.43 37.32 19.34
C GLU A 13 21.36 36.26 19.94
N ILE A 14 22.41 35.90 19.21
CA ILE A 14 23.44 34.92 19.61
C ILE A 14 24.83 35.47 19.25
N GLU A 15 25.87 34.90 19.83
CA GLU A 15 27.24 35.29 19.54
C GLU A 15 27.61 34.94 18.09
N GLU A 16 28.46 35.76 17.47
CA GLU A 16 29.02 35.43 16.15
C GLU A 16 29.89 34.18 16.24
N GLY A 17 29.73 33.28 15.26
CA GLY A 17 30.37 31.95 15.28
C GLY A 17 29.55 30.86 16.02
N SER A 18 28.37 31.20 16.56
CA SER A 18 27.43 30.22 17.12
C SER A 18 26.93 29.24 16.04
N ASN A 19 26.55 28.06 16.49
CA ASN A 19 25.98 26.99 15.66
C ASN A 19 24.61 26.55 16.20
N GLY A 20 24.00 25.52 15.55
CA GLY A 20 22.71 25.00 15.96
C GLY A 20 22.67 24.50 17.42
N TYR A 21 23.77 23.90 17.91
CA TYR A 21 23.86 23.45 19.30
C TYR A 21 23.85 24.64 20.28
N SER A 22 24.65 25.68 20.01
CA SER A 22 24.69 26.90 20.83
C SER A 22 23.33 27.59 20.89
N LEU A 23 22.63 27.62 19.74
CA LEU A 23 21.28 28.16 19.66
C LEU A 23 20.30 27.33 20.50
N ALA A 24 20.28 26.00 20.34
CA ALA A 24 19.44 25.11 21.12
C ALA A 24 19.68 25.25 22.63
N ALA A 25 20.96 25.34 23.05
CA ALA A 25 21.35 25.53 24.45
C ALA A 25 20.89 26.90 25.00
N SER A 26 20.88 27.94 24.17
CA SER A 26 20.38 29.27 24.55
C SER A 26 18.85 29.33 24.73
N ILE A 27 18.12 28.38 24.11
CA ILE A 27 16.66 28.26 24.24
C ILE A 27 16.32 27.43 25.48
N SER A 28 16.83 26.21 25.58
CA SER A 28 16.68 25.40 26.78
C SER A 28 17.71 24.27 26.85
N LYS A 29 18.04 23.85 28.09
CA LYS A 29 18.91 22.67 28.35
C LYS A 29 18.29 21.35 27.81
N LYS A 30 16.96 21.27 27.78
CA LYS A 30 16.25 20.09 27.24
C LYS A 30 16.45 20.03 25.74
N LEU A 31 16.16 21.12 25.03
CA LEU A 31 16.32 21.19 23.58
C LEU A 31 17.75 20.87 23.13
N ALA A 32 18.76 21.39 23.84
CA ALA A 32 20.16 21.10 23.54
C ALA A 32 20.54 19.62 23.67
N LYS A 33 19.85 18.85 24.53
CA LYS A 33 20.07 17.40 24.68
C LYS A 33 19.37 16.58 23.61
N GLU A 34 18.24 17.05 23.10
CA GLU A 34 17.40 16.37 22.12
C GLU A 34 17.74 16.80 20.67
N ALA A 35 18.47 17.91 20.51
CA ALA A 35 18.86 18.43 19.21
C ALA A 35 19.89 17.54 18.50
N ILE A 36 19.63 17.18 17.25
CA ILE A 36 20.52 16.34 16.45
C ILE A 36 20.99 16.99 15.14
N ALA A 37 20.23 17.96 14.62
CA ALA A 37 20.54 18.71 13.42
C ALA A 37 19.88 20.09 13.46
N ALA A 38 20.09 20.89 12.42
CA ALA A 38 19.37 22.14 12.20
C ALA A 38 18.86 22.21 10.75
N LYS A 39 17.75 22.94 10.55
CA LYS A 39 17.25 23.31 9.22
C LYS A 39 17.44 24.81 9.04
N ILE A 40 18.36 25.19 8.17
CA ILE A 40 18.73 26.59 7.94
C ILE A 40 18.23 27.01 6.57
N ASN A 41 17.36 28.02 6.53
CA ASN A 41 16.74 28.52 5.30
C ASN A 41 16.10 27.37 4.45
N GLY A 42 15.46 26.40 5.15
CA GLY A 42 14.82 25.24 4.55
C GLY A 42 15.75 24.05 4.23
N LYS A 43 17.08 24.17 4.44
CA LYS A 43 18.05 23.12 4.18
C LYS A 43 18.52 22.44 5.46
N LEU A 44 18.45 21.10 5.51
CA LEU A 44 18.99 20.32 6.63
C LEU A 44 20.53 20.36 6.63
N VAL A 45 21.10 20.58 7.81
CA VAL A 45 22.54 20.65 8.06
C VAL A 45 22.89 20.04 9.41
N ASP A 46 24.16 19.69 9.58
CA ASP A 46 24.67 19.21 10.87
C ASP A 46 24.48 20.23 11.98
N LEU A 47 24.25 19.78 13.21
CA LEU A 47 24.03 20.66 14.36
C LEU A 47 25.19 21.63 14.62
N ASN A 48 26.41 21.26 14.19
CA ASN A 48 27.62 22.07 14.33
C ASN A 48 27.79 23.11 13.20
N HIS A 49 26.88 23.17 12.23
CA HIS A 49 26.95 24.16 11.15
C HIS A 49 26.84 25.59 11.69
N GLY A 50 27.76 26.44 11.28
CA GLY A 50 27.82 27.86 11.74
C GLY A 50 26.63 28.68 11.24
N LEU A 51 26.03 29.43 12.11
CA LEU A 51 24.89 30.32 11.83
C LEU A 51 25.36 31.70 11.36
N LYS A 52 24.57 32.30 10.47
CA LYS A 52 24.80 33.64 9.91
C LYS A 52 23.68 34.61 10.31
N ASN A 53 23.94 35.89 10.16
CA ASN A 53 22.92 36.92 10.41
C ASN A 53 21.72 36.70 9.45
N ASP A 54 20.49 36.85 9.96
CA ASP A 54 19.20 36.72 9.28
C ASP A 54 18.84 35.27 8.81
N ASP A 55 19.61 34.26 9.24
CA ASP A 55 19.23 32.87 8.98
C ASP A 55 17.88 32.51 9.64
N LYS A 56 17.02 31.79 8.90
CA LYS A 56 15.85 31.14 9.44
C LYS A 56 16.25 29.76 9.94
N VAL A 57 16.14 29.52 11.25
CA VAL A 57 16.66 28.30 11.88
C VAL A 57 15.55 27.53 12.58
N GLU A 58 15.48 26.27 12.28
CA GLU A 58 14.69 25.25 12.99
C GLU A 58 15.63 24.23 13.60
N ILE A 59 15.50 23.95 14.88
CA ILE A 59 16.27 22.91 15.56
C ILE A 59 15.54 21.59 15.39
N ILE A 60 16.22 20.62 14.80
CA ILE A 60 15.69 19.27 14.54
C ILE A 60 16.02 18.38 15.73
N THR A 61 14.97 17.80 16.32
CA THR A 61 15.07 16.87 17.46
C THR A 61 14.94 15.41 17.02
N GLU A 62 15.38 14.50 17.87
CA GLU A 62 15.37 13.05 17.59
C GLU A 62 13.98 12.46 17.32
N ASP A 63 12.90 13.09 17.81
CA ASP A 63 11.52 12.60 17.65
C ASP A 63 10.80 13.24 16.44
N SER A 64 11.42 14.21 15.76
CA SER A 64 10.85 14.82 14.55
C SER A 64 11.01 13.88 13.33
N GLU A 65 10.20 14.08 12.29
CA GLU A 65 10.27 13.31 11.04
C GLU A 65 11.66 13.40 10.40
N ASP A 66 12.16 14.62 10.20
CA ASP A 66 13.53 14.86 9.71
C ASP A 66 14.58 14.22 10.64
N GLY A 67 14.35 14.26 11.96
CA GLY A 67 15.27 13.70 12.96
C GLY A 67 15.38 12.17 12.89
N ILE A 68 14.26 11.48 12.75
CA ILE A 68 14.23 10.03 12.60
C ILE A 68 14.96 9.60 11.31
N GLU A 69 14.82 10.38 10.23
CA GLU A 69 15.52 10.11 8.98
C GLU A 69 17.05 10.25 9.13
N ILE A 70 17.51 11.28 9.82
CA ILE A 70 18.93 11.50 10.14
C ILE A 70 19.48 10.36 11.03
N ILE A 71 18.69 9.88 12.00
CA ILE A 71 19.07 8.73 12.83
C ILE A 71 19.22 7.47 11.98
N ARG A 72 18.29 7.19 11.08
CA ARG A 72 18.35 6.05 10.15
C ARG A 72 19.59 6.10 9.26
N HIS A 73 19.84 7.27 8.68
CA HIS A 73 21.03 7.52 7.85
C HIS A 73 22.32 7.27 8.63
N SER A 74 22.43 7.83 9.83
CA SER A 74 23.60 7.63 10.69
C SER A 74 23.76 6.19 11.16
N THR A 75 22.64 5.47 11.39
CA THR A 75 22.66 4.05 11.73
C THR A 75 23.18 3.20 10.57
N ALA A 76 22.90 3.58 9.31
CA ALA A 76 23.48 2.91 8.13
C ALA A 76 25.01 3.04 8.11
N HIS A 77 25.58 4.20 8.50
CA HIS A 77 27.02 4.40 8.63
C HIS A 77 27.63 3.58 9.77
N VAL A 78 26.95 3.48 10.92
CA VAL A 78 27.39 2.61 12.02
C VAL A 78 27.38 1.14 11.60
N MET A 79 26.39 0.71 10.83
CA MET A 79 26.37 -0.65 10.24
C MET A 79 27.55 -0.85 9.29
N ALA A 80 27.83 0.10 8.41
CA ALA A 80 28.96 0.02 7.48
C ALA A 80 30.30 -0.09 8.21
N GLN A 81 30.48 0.68 9.29
CA GLN A 81 31.66 0.59 10.16
C GLN A 81 31.74 -0.78 10.83
N ALA A 82 30.64 -1.33 11.37
CA ALA A 82 30.61 -2.63 12.01
C ALA A 82 30.98 -3.76 11.04
N VAL A 83 30.40 -3.74 9.84
CA VAL A 83 30.73 -4.72 8.79
C VAL A 83 32.23 -4.67 8.42
N LYS A 84 32.79 -3.47 8.28
CA LYS A 84 34.24 -3.30 8.03
C LYS A 84 35.13 -3.78 9.18
N ARG A 85 34.71 -3.56 10.42
CA ARG A 85 35.45 -4.06 11.61
C ARG A 85 35.49 -5.59 11.67
N ILE A 86 34.36 -6.25 11.32
CA ILE A 86 34.26 -7.71 11.38
C ILE A 86 34.96 -8.39 10.21
N TYR A 87 34.74 -7.90 8.98
CA TYR A 87 35.14 -8.63 7.78
C TYR A 87 36.37 -8.03 7.06
N GLY A 88 36.87 -6.87 7.50
CA GLY A 88 38.11 -6.25 7.02
C GLY A 88 38.04 -5.79 5.56
N ASN A 89 38.25 -6.70 4.61
CA ASN A 89 38.29 -6.37 3.17
C ASN A 89 36.89 -6.28 2.55
N VAL A 90 36.11 -5.26 2.94
CA VAL A 90 34.78 -4.97 2.44
C VAL A 90 34.81 -3.69 1.63
N LYS A 91 34.14 -3.66 0.46
CA LYS A 91 33.95 -2.43 -0.29
C LYS A 91 32.53 -1.90 -0.08
N LEU A 92 32.47 -0.60 0.14
CA LEU A 92 31.24 0.11 0.46
C LEU A 92 30.62 0.71 -0.81
N ALA A 93 29.33 0.43 -1.05
CA ALA A 93 28.63 1.03 -2.17
C ALA A 93 27.74 2.20 -1.69
N ILE A 94 26.46 2.01 -1.48
CA ILE A 94 25.51 3.05 -1.04
C ILE A 94 24.67 2.59 0.16
N GLY A 95 24.28 3.56 1.01
CA GLY A 95 23.48 3.32 2.20
C GLY A 95 22.40 4.37 2.45
N PRO A 96 21.35 4.45 1.59
CA PRO A 96 20.27 5.41 1.78
C PRO A 96 19.30 5.00 2.87
N THR A 97 18.53 5.96 3.32
CA THR A 97 17.31 5.74 4.11
C THR A 97 16.16 5.26 3.22
N ILE A 98 15.23 4.52 3.82
CA ILE A 98 13.98 4.09 3.23
C ILE A 98 12.85 4.33 4.23
N LYS A 99 11.60 4.24 3.80
CA LYS A 99 10.43 4.35 4.68
C LYS A 99 10.59 3.37 5.86
N ASN A 100 10.66 3.87 7.08
CA ASN A 100 10.84 3.14 8.33
C ASN A 100 12.21 2.48 8.57
N GLY A 101 13.21 2.66 7.70
CA GLY A 101 14.49 2.00 7.87
C GLY A 101 15.61 2.57 7.03
N PHE A 102 16.60 1.71 6.81
CA PHE A 102 17.79 2.00 6.00
C PHE A 102 18.30 0.70 5.41
N TYR A 103 19.17 0.80 4.41
CA TYR A 103 20.00 -0.32 3.97
C TYR A 103 21.42 0.15 3.65
N TYR A 104 22.32 -0.81 3.46
CA TYR A 104 23.63 -0.54 2.91
C TYR A 104 24.08 -1.71 2.03
N ASP A 105 24.70 -1.38 0.90
CA ASP A 105 25.20 -2.33 -0.09
C ASP A 105 26.71 -2.57 0.12
N PHE A 106 27.07 -3.84 0.24
CA PHE A 106 28.43 -4.30 0.49
C PHE A 106 28.91 -5.23 -0.61
N ASP A 107 30.15 -5.03 -1.05
CA ASP A 107 30.86 -6.02 -1.83
C ASP A 107 31.73 -6.87 -0.88
N LEU A 108 31.32 -8.12 -0.71
CA LEU A 108 31.90 -9.10 0.18
C LEU A 108 32.19 -10.40 -0.57
N ASP A 109 33.31 -11.05 -0.26
CA ASP A 109 33.68 -12.34 -0.84
C ASP A 109 32.94 -13.54 -0.20
N ILE A 110 32.21 -13.30 0.89
CA ILE A 110 31.41 -14.29 1.60
C ILE A 110 29.92 -13.95 1.49
N SER A 111 29.05 -14.96 1.55
CA SER A 111 27.61 -14.76 1.63
C SER A 111 27.17 -14.60 3.07
N LEU A 112 26.54 -13.48 3.41
CA LEU A 112 25.99 -13.21 4.74
C LEU A 112 24.72 -14.01 4.98
N THR A 113 24.56 -14.46 6.23
CA THR A 113 23.40 -15.21 6.72
C THR A 113 22.66 -14.43 7.81
N GLN A 114 21.51 -14.95 8.27
CA GLN A 114 20.78 -14.36 9.41
C GLN A 114 21.61 -14.34 10.71
N ASP A 115 22.50 -15.33 10.91
CA ASP A 115 23.36 -15.40 12.10
C ASP A 115 24.43 -14.30 12.08
N ASP A 116 24.86 -13.88 10.90
CA ASP A 116 25.83 -12.80 10.74
C ASP A 116 25.22 -11.44 11.09
N LEU A 117 23.91 -11.25 10.86
CA LEU A 117 23.22 -10.03 11.28
C LEU A 117 23.33 -9.78 12.78
N LYS A 118 23.24 -10.84 13.60
CA LYS A 118 23.39 -10.72 15.05
C LYS A 118 24.81 -10.29 15.45
N LYS A 119 25.85 -10.85 14.80
CA LYS A 119 27.24 -10.46 15.04
C LYS A 119 27.48 -8.98 14.67
N ILE A 120 26.86 -8.54 13.55
CA ILE A 120 26.94 -7.15 13.12
C ILE A 120 26.21 -6.23 14.10
N GLU A 121 25.02 -6.59 14.59
CA GLU A 121 24.29 -5.85 15.63
C GLU A 121 25.11 -5.73 16.93
N ASP A 122 25.76 -6.78 17.35
CA ASP A 122 26.61 -6.78 18.55
C ASP A 122 27.78 -5.80 18.38
N GLU A 123 28.40 -5.74 17.19
CA GLU A 123 29.47 -4.80 16.91
C GLU A 123 28.95 -3.36 16.76
N MET A 124 27.79 -3.16 16.14
CA MET A 124 27.12 -1.85 16.10
C MET A 124 26.86 -1.32 17.52
N ASN A 125 26.39 -2.15 18.43
CA ASN A 125 26.18 -1.77 19.83
C ASN A 125 27.49 -1.36 20.53
N LYS A 126 28.63 -1.99 20.23
CA LYS A 126 29.94 -1.55 20.74
C LYS A 126 30.29 -0.16 20.21
N ILE A 127 30.13 0.07 18.90
CA ILE A 127 30.40 1.36 18.27
C ILE A 127 29.50 2.47 18.87
N ILE A 128 28.24 2.17 19.12
CA ILE A 128 27.31 3.12 19.76
C ILE A 128 27.79 3.47 21.18
N ASN A 129 28.25 2.48 21.94
CA ASN A 129 28.74 2.68 23.29
C ASN A 129 30.09 3.43 23.35
N GLU A 130 30.87 3.43 22.25
CA GLU A 130 32.09 4.24 22.13
C GLU A 130 31.80 5.75 22.04
N ASP A 131 30.55 6.16 21.78
CA ASP A 131 30.08 7.56 21.68
C ASP A 131 30.89 8.39 20.66
N LEU A 132 31.12 7.80 19.47
CA LEU A 132 31.92 8.40 18.42
C LEU A 132 31.20 9.61 17.80
N LYS A 133 31.91 10.74 17.69
CA LYS A 133 31.39 11.96 17.06
C LYS A 133 31.44 11.83 15.53
N PHE A 134 30.39 12.28 14.87
CA PHE A 134 30.39 12.48 13.43
C PHE A 134 31.04 13.84 13.12
N LYS A 135 32.01 13.82 12.22
CA LYS A 135 32.71 15.01 11.72
C LYS A 135 32.54 15.07 10.22
N ARG A 136 32.14 16.23 9.74
CA ARG A 136 32.03 16.54 8.32
C ARG A 136 33.28 17.30 7.86
N ASP A 137 33.86 16.86 6.75
CA ASP A 137 34.93 17.52 6.06
C ASP A 137 34.49 17.79 4.61
N ASP A 138 34.39 19.06 4.22
CA ASP A 138 34.14 19.47 2.84
C ASP A 138 35.50 19.51 2.11
N VAL A 139 35.64 18.67 1.10
CA VAL A 139 36.91 18.44 0.40
C VAL A 139 36.80 18.72 -1.10
N SER A 140 37.92 18.97 -1.75
CA SER A 140 37.97 19.05 -3.23
C SER A 140 37.72 17.66 -3.85
N ARG A 141 37.27 17.64 -5.12
CA ARG A 141 37.07 16.39 -5.87
C ARG A 141 38.35 15.55 -5.95
N GLU A 142 39.49 16.22 -6.20
CA GLU A 142 40.79 15.57 -6.30
C GLU A 142 41.18 14.90 -4.95
N GLU A 143 40.97 15.60 -3.86
CA GLU A 143 41.26 15.10 -2.52
C GLU A 143 40.31 13.93 -2.13
N ALA A 144 39.01 14.03 -2.44
CA ALA A 144 38.06 12.95 -2.23
C ALA A 144 38.42 11.68 -3.01
N LEU A 145 38.76 11.84 -4.29
CA LEU A 145 39.21 10.75 -5.15
C LEU A 145 40.49 10.09 -4.62
N LYS A 146 41.45 10.90 -4.17
CA LYS A 146 42.68 10.39 -3.56
C LYS A 146 42.40 9.58 -2.32
N ILE A 147 41.65 10.13 -1.36
CA ILE A 147 41.30 9.46 -0.09
C ILE A 147 40.56 8.14 -0.36
N MET A 148 39.53 8.13 -1.25
CA MET A 148 38.75 6.94 -1.55
C MET A 148 39.57 5.88 -2.31
N SER A 149 40.46 6.30 -3.21
CA SER A 149 41.38 5.41 -3.93
C SER A 149 42.38 4.76 -2.97
N GLU A 150 43.01 5.51 -2.06
CA GLU A 150 43.92 4.99 -1.05
C GLU A 150 43.26 3.98 -0.10
N LYS A 151 41.98 4.20 0.22
CA LYS A 151 41.14 3.26 1.01
C LYS A 151 40.63 2.07 0.16
N GLY A 152 40.84 2.08 -1.15
CA GLY A 152 40.37 1.05 -2.06
C GLY A 152 38.85 0.99 -2.25
N GLU A 153 38.16 2.12 -2.04
CA GLU A 153 36.70 2.23 -2.15
C GLU A 153 36.27 2.60 -3.57
N TYR A 154 36.45 1.67 -4.52
CA TYR A 154 36.25 1.95 -5.96
C TYR A 154 34.80 2.32 -6.32
N TYR A 155 33.76 1.83 -5.58
CA TYR A 155 32.38 2.28 -5.79
C TYR A 155 32.21 3.76 -5.42
N LYS A 156 32.88 4.23 -4.38
CA LYS A 156 32.86 5.65 -3.98
C LYS A 156 33.60 6.50 -5.00
N VAL A 157 34.73 6.01 -5.57
CA VAL A 157 35.44 6.67 -6.68
C VAL A 157 34.52 6.81 -7.89
N GLU A 158 33.77 5.74 -8.25
CA GLU A 158 32.82 5.78 -9.37
C GLU A 158 31.67 6.76 -9.09
N LEU A 159 31.17 6.82 -7.85
CA LEU A 159 30.13 7.79 -7.47
C LEU A 159 30.64 9.23 -7.59
N ILE A 160 31.85 9.53 -7.08
CA ILE A 160 32.43 10.87 -7.16
C ILE A 160 32.60 11.31 -8.63
N ASN A 161 33.04 10.40 -9.51
CA ASN A 161 33.20 10.70 -10.93
C ASN A 161 31.88 10.94 -11.66
N ALA A 162 30.77 10.41 -11.14
CA ALA A 162 29.43 10.58 -11.70
C ALA A 162 28.70 11.84 -11.17
N LEU A 163 29.24 12.54 -10.15
CA LEU A 163 28.66 13.80 -9.65
C LEU A 163 28.92 14.93 -10.64
N ASP A 164 28.02 15.91 -10.68
CA ASP A 164 28.21 17.16 -11.41
C ASP A 164 29.46 17.91 -10.91
N GLU A 165 30.17 18.62 -11.79
CA GLU A 165 31.39 19.35 -11.43
C GLU A 165 31.15 20.44 -10.38
N SER A 166 29.95 21.00 -10.34
CA SER A 166 29.54 22.04 -9.38
C SER A 166 29.18 21.49 -7.99
N GLU A 167 29.00 20.17 -7.84
CA GLU A 167 28.61 19.58 -6.57
C GLU A 167 29.76 19.60 -5.54
N LYS A 168 29.45 20.08 -4.34
CA LYS A 168 30.34 20.02 -3.18
C LYS A 168 30.41 18.60 -2.65
N ILE A 169 31.63 18.11 -2.45
CA ILE A 169 31.88 16.78 -1.93
C ILE A 169 32.18 16.88 -0.45
N SER A 170 31.49 16.07 0.35
CA SER A 170 31.74 15.93 1.77
C SER A 170 32.03 14.49 2.17
N LEU A 171 32.97 14.34 3.06
CA LEU A 171 33.32 13.10 3.75
C LEU A 171 32.86 13.20 5.19
N TYR A 172 32.42 12.08 5.75
CA TYR A 172 32.08 11.99 7.18
C TYR A 172 32.96 10.98 7.87
N GLU A 173 33.54 11.41 8.97
CA GLU A 173 34.35 10.56 9.83
C GLU A 173 33.61 10.25 11.14
N GLN A 174 33.69 8.99 11.57
CA GLN A 174 33.29 8.53 12.90
C GLN A 174 34.36 7.58 13.46
N GLY A 175 35.19 8.10 14.36
CA GLY A 175 36.39 7.40 14.83
C GLY A 175 37.37 7.17 13.67
N HIS A 176 37.69 5.92 13.35
CA HIS A 176 38.59 5.55 12.23
C HIS A 176 37.85 5.24 10.92
N PHE A 177 36.53 5.35 10.91
CA PHE A 177 35.69 5.10 9.73
C PHE A 177 35.43 6.41 8.99
N THR A 178 35.61 6.38 7.67
CA THR A 178 35.34 7.52 6.78
C THR A 178 34.49 7.05 5.62
N ASP A 179 33.44 7.79 5.27
CA ASP A 179 32.58 7.49 4.15
C ASP A 179 32.24 8.77 3.33
N LEU A 180 31.95 8.58 2.05
CA LEU A 180 31.41 9.61 1.16
C LEU A 180 29.93 9.78 1.43
N CYS A 181 29.52 10.99 1.86
CA CYS A 181 28.15 11.25 2.22
C CYS A 181 27.79 12.73 2.16
N ARG A 182 26.53 13.05 1.80
CA ARG A 182 26.01 14.43 1.80
C ARG A 182 25.58 14.90 3.19
N GLY A 183 25.30 13.98 4.12
CA GLY A 183 24.77 14.29 5.43
C GLY A 183 23.32 14.83 5.39
N PRO A 184 22.84 15.46 6.49
CA PRO A 184 23.53 15.56 7.78
C PRO A 184 23.52 14.25 8.58
N HIS A 185 24.33 14.23 9.65
CA HIS A 185 24.39 13.13 10.62
C HIS A 185 24.09 13.60 12.04
N ILE A 186 23.76 12.64 12.91
CA ILE A 186 23.64 12.87 14.34
C ILE A 186 24.98 13.32 14.94
N PRO A 187 24.99 14.08 16.09
CA PRO A 187 26.22 14.58 16.70
C PRO A 187 27.18 13.48 17.16
N SER A 188 26.64 12.35 17.62
CA SER A 188 27.44 11.16 18.02
C SER A 188 26.62 9.88 17.90
N THR A 189 27.32 8.74 17.84
CA THR A 189 26.68 7.40 17.73
C THR A 189 25.72 7.10 18.87
N LYS A 190 25.86 7.74 20.03
CA LYS A 190 25.02 7.56 21.22
C LYS A 190 23.56 7.98 21.03
N PHE A 191 23.26 8.82 20.04
CA PHE A 191 21.88 9.18 19.70
C PHE A 191 21.10 8.03 19.04
N ILE A 192 21.76 6.95 18.62
CA ILE A 192 21.09 5.72 18.13
C ILE A 192 20.61 4.91 19.32
N LYS A 193 19.34 5.05 19.70
CA LYS A 193 18.74 4.42 20.88
C LYS A 193 18.15 3.04 20.62
N ALA A 194 17.66 2.82 19.41
CA ALA A 194 16.96 1.60 19.06
C ALA A 194 17.09 1.29 17.56
N PHE A 195 17.65 0.13 17.25
CA PHE A 195 17.78 -0.37 15.88
C PHE A 195 17.67 -1.90 15.84
N LYS A 196 17.40 -2.44 14.65
CA LYS A 196 17.40 -3.88 14.38
C LYS A 196 17.78 -4.12 12.92
N LEU A 197 18.68 -5.07 12.65
CA LEU A 197 18.91 -5.57 11.31
C LEU A 197 17.85 -6.62 10.96
N THR A 198 17.27 -6.53 9.77
CA THR A 198 16.05 -7.30 9.44
C THR A 198 16.29 -8.39 8.41
N SER A 199 17.12 -8.16 7.41
CA SER A 199 17.36 -9.13 6.34
C SER A 199 18.63 -8.85 5.53
N VAL A 200 19.08 -9.87 4.80
CA VAL A 200 20.10 -9.75 3.75
C VAL A 200 19.46 -10.12 2.42
N ALA A 201 19.80 -9.39 1.35
CA ALA A 201 19.36 -9.67 -0.02
C ALA A 201 20.49 -9.39 -1.02
N GLY A 202 20.44 -10.02 -2.20
CA GLY A 202 21.27 -9.63 -3.33
C GLY A 202 20.73 -8.35 -3.99
N ALA A 203 21.61 -7.46 -4.41
CA ALA A 203 21.26 -6.26 -5.16
C ALA A 203 22.31 -5.97 -6.21
N TYR A 204 21.92 -5.81 -7.47
CA TYR A 204 22.86 -5.44 -8.52
C TYR A 204 23.28 -3.97 -8.39
N TRP A 205 24.58 -3.72 -8.54
CA TRP A 205 25.10 -2.36 -8.54
C TRP A 205 24.37 -1.48 -9.58
N ARG A 206 23.88 -0.33 -9.16
CA ARG A 206 23.02 0.60 -9.96
C ARG A 206 21.80 -0.07 -10.59
N GLY A 207 21.28 -1.14 -10.00
CA GLY A 207 20.08 -1.81 -10.48
C GLY A 207 20.19 -2.57 -11.79
N SER A 208 21.39 -2.72 -12.35
CA SER A 208 21.62 -3.40 -13.62
C SER A 208 22.16 -4.82 -13.43
N GLU A 209 21.48 -5.81 -13.98
CA GLU A 209 21.89 -7.23 -13.95
C GLU A 209 23.26 -7.48 -14.62
N LYS A 210 23.76 -6.53 -15.43
CA LYS A 210 25.08 -6.58 -16.04
C LYS A 210 26.20 -6.26 -15.06
N ASN A 211 25.88 -5.62 -13.93
CA ASN A 211 26.84 -5.23 -12.91
C ASN A 211 26.97 -6.31 -11.82
N LYS A 212 28.01 -6.18 -10.99
CA LYS A 212 28.24 -7.09 -9.86
C LYS A 212 27.05 -7.11 -8.90
N MET A 213 26.67 -8.31 -8.46
CA MET A 213 25.69 -8.48 -7.39
C MET A 213 26.37 -8.23 -6.04
N LEU A 214 25.85 -7.26 -5.31
CA LEU A 214 26.26 -6.87 -3.96
C LEU A 214 25.33 -7.51 -2.93
N GLN A 215 25.76 -7.51 -1.68
CA GLN A 215 24.93 -7.93 -0.57
C GLN A 215 24.36 -6.70 0.12
N ARG A 216 23.05 -6.63 0.18
CA ARG A 216 22.30 -5.55 0.80
C ARG A 216 21.80 -5.98 2.17
N ILE A 217 22.23 -5.27 3.22
CA ILE A 217 21.71 -5.47 4.58
C ILE A 217 20.66 -4.41 4.85
N TYR A 218 19.47 -4.84 5.25
CA TYR A 218 18.38 -3.97 5.68
C TYR A 218 18.35 -3.84 7.20
N GLY A 219 18.04 -2.65 7.68
CA GLY A 219 17.82 -2.38 9.08
C GLY A 219 16.73 -1.34 9.32
N VAL A 220 16.26 -1.27 10.55
CA VAL A 220 15.29 -0.27 11.02
C VAL A 220 15.87 0.46 12.23
N ALA A 221 15.55 1.74 12.38
CA ALA A 221 15.91 2.52 13.55
C ALA A 221 14.78 3.47 13.96
N PHE A 222 14.62 3.65 15.27
CA PHE A 222 13.58 4.44 15.90
C PHE A 222 14.13 5.28 17.04
N SER A 223 13.42 6.34 17.46
CA SER A 223 13.83 7.22 18.54
C SER A 223 13.81 6.51 19.91
N SER A 224 13.04 5.42 20.05
CA SER A 224 12.92 4.66 21.30
C SER A 224 12.79 3.15 21.09
N LYS A 225 13.21 2.36 22.11
CA LYS A 225 13.02 0.90 22.13
C LYS A 225 11.54 0.51 22.04
N LYS A 226 10.64 1.29 22.66
CA LYS A 226 9.20 1.03 22.63
C LYS A 226 8.63 1.12 21.21
N GLU A 227 9.06 2.10 20.43
CA GLU A 227 8.65 2.24 19.03
C GLU A 227 9.20 1.12 18.16
N LEU A 228 10.47 0.76 18.36
CA LEU A 228 11.08 -0.39 17.69
C LEU A 228 10.31 -1.67 17.98
N GLU A 229 10.01 -1.98 19.25
CA GLU A 229 9.23 -3.15 19.64
C GLU A 229 7.83 -3.15 19.02
N LYS A 230 7.14 -2.00 19.04
CA LYS A 230 5.84 -1.84 18.39
C LYS A 230 5.93 -2.16 16.89
N TYR A 231 6.95 -1.66 16.22
CA TYR A 231 7.17 -1.90 14.79
C TYR A 231 7.52 -3.38 14.50
N LEU A 232 8.40 -4.00 15.27
CA LEU A 232 8.75 -5.41 15.10
C LEU A 232 7.54 -6.32 15.34
N ASN A 233 6.73 -6.05 16.35
CA ASN A 233 5.49 -6.78 16.61
C ASN A 233 4.50 -6.62 15.44
N MET A 234 4.38 -5.41 14.87
CA MET A 234 3.57 -5.17 13.69
C MET A 234 4.05 -6.01 12.49
N ILE A 235 5.36 -6.07 12.24
CA ILE A 235 5.95 -6.89 11.16
C ILE A 235 5.69 -8.38 11.39
N GLU A 236 5.82 -8.88 12.62
CA GLU A 236 5.51 -10.28 12.94
C GLU A 236 4.03 -10.60 12.73
N GLU A 237 3.14 -9.72 13.18
CA GLU A 237 1.71 -9.86 12.94
C GLU A 237 1.39 -9.81 11.45
N ALA A 238 2.04 -8.92 10.67
CA ALA A 238 1.90 -8.89 9.22
C ALA A 238 2.29 -10.22 8.56
N LYS A 239 3.40 -10.83 8.98
CA LYS A 239 3.82 -12.15 8.48
C LYS A 239 2.81 -13.27 8.81
N LYS A 240 2.21 -13.22 10.01
CA LYS A 240 1.18 -14.20 10.42
C LYS A 240 -0.11 -14.04 9.60
N ARG A 241 -0.43 -12.80 9.19
CA ARG A 241 -1.64 -12.45 8.43
C ARG A 241 -1.45 -12.46 6.93
N ASP A 242 -0.24 -12.75 6.43
CA ASP A 242 0.06 -12.76 4.98
C ASP A 242 -0.99 -13.52 4.20
N HIS A 243 -1.68 -12.83 3.26
CA HIS A 243 -2.79 -13.38 2.48
C HIS A 243 -2.40 -14.60 1.66
N ARG A 244 -1.12 -14.74 1.26
CA ARG A 244 -0.63 -15.90 0.50
C ARG A 244 -0.60 -17.15 1.37
N LYS A 245 -0.20 -16.99 2.64
CA LYS A 245 -0.21 -18.06 3.63
C LYS A 245 -1.63 -18.42 4.02
N LEU A 246 -2.40 -17.42 4.45
CA LEU A 246 -3.78 -17.62 4.89
C LEU A 246 -4.71 -18.08 3.76
N GLY A 247 -4.52 -17.55 2.56
CA GLY A 247 -5.28 -17.95 1.38
C GLY A 247 -5.11 -19.44 1.05
N ARG A 248 -3.89 -19.96 1.18
CA ARG A 248 -3.60 -21.40 1.02
C ARG A 248 -4.18 -22.21 2.17
N GLU A 249 -3.94 -21.81 3.44
CA GLU A 249 -4.46 -22.50 4.61
C GLU A 249 -6.00 -22.59 4.60
N LEU A 250 -6.68 -21.53 4.20
CA LEU A 250 -8.14 -21.44 4.10
C LEU A 250 -8.70 -21.95 2.78
N LYS A 251 -7.84 -22.39 1.85
CA LYS A 251 -8.21 -22.88 0.51
C LYS A 251 -9.03 -21.87 -0.29
N LEU A 252 -8.57 -20.61 -0.32
CA LEU A 252 -9.24 -19.54 -1.04
C LEU A 252 -8.71 -19.38 -2.47
N PHE A 253 -7.38 -19.38 -2.64
CA PHE A 253 -6.74 -19.25 -3.95
C PHE A 253 -5.33 -19.84 -3.95
N GLU A 254 -4.82 -20.06 -5.16
CA GLU A 254 -3.43 -20.47 -5.42
C GLU A 254 -2.84 -19.68 -6.60
N ILE A 255 -1.54 -19.53 -6.62
CA ILE A 255 -0.76 -19.09 -7.78
C ILE A 255 0.05 -20.30 -8.23
N MET A 256 -0.21 -20.76 -9.45
CA MET A 256 0.41 -21.95 -10.02
C MET A 256 1.49 -21.57 -11.05
N ASP A 257 2.43 -22.48 -11.29
CA ASP A 257 3.54 -22.26 -12.21
C ASP A 257 3.07 -22.09 -13.67
N GLU A 258 1.91 -22.66 -14.03
CA GLU A 258 1.29 -22.51 -15.33
C GLU A 258 0.77 -21.09 -15.61
N GLY A 259 0.58 -20.29 -14.56
CA GLY A 259 0.07 -18.93 -14.66
C GLY A 259 0.70 -17.98 -13.64
N PRO A 260 2.00 -17.64 -13.76
CA PRO A 260 2.65 -16.75 -12.81
C PRO A 260 2.02 -15.34 -12.86
N GLY A 261 1.47 -14.92 -11.70
CA GLY A 261 0.72 -13.69 -11.58
C GLY A 261 -0.77 -13.76 -11.95
N PHE A 262 -1.28 -14.96 -12.28
CA PHE A 262 -2.70 -15.20 -12.52
C PHE A 262 -3.28 -16.03 -11.36
N PRO A 263 -4.16 -15.47 -10.51
CA PRO A 263 -4.70 -16.20 -9.38
C PRO A 263 -5.75 -17.23 -9.81
N PHE A 264 -5.62 -18.45 -9.27
CA PHE A 264 -6.61 -19.52 -9.38
C PHE A 264 -7.47 -19.51 -8.11
N PHE A 265 -8.72 -19.07 -8.22
CA PHE A 265 -9.65 -19.10 -7.10
C PHE A 265 -10.20 -20.50 -6.88
N LEU A 266 -10.06 -21.02 -5.66
CA LEU A 266 -10.63 -22.28 -5.21
C LEU A 266 -12.11 -22.10 -4.79
N PRO A 267 -12.89 -23.16 -4.56
CA PRO A 267 -14.33 -23.04 -4.31
C PRO A 267 -14.70 -22.04 -3.22
N LYS A 268 -14.00 -22.04 -2.06
CA LYS A 268 -14.25 -21.09 -0.97
C LYS A 268 -13.89 -19.65 -1.37
N GLY A 269 -12.85 -19.48 -2.17
CA GLY A 269 -12.46 -18.17 -2.69
C GLY A 269 -13.46 -17.61 -3.70
N VAL A 270 -14.05 -18.47 -4.55
CA VAL A 270 -15.11 -18.05 -5.46
C VAL A 270 -16.36 -17.61 -4.69
N ILE A 271 -16.71 -18.32 -3.61
CA ILE A 271 -17.84 -17.91 -2.74
C ILE A 271 -17.57 -16.52 -2.15
N LEU A 272 -16.38 -16.28 -1.57
CA LEU A 272 -16.00 -14.97 -1.02
C LEU A 272 -16.05 -13.87 -2.09
N LYS A 273 -15.52 -14.16 -3.29
CA LYS A 273 -15.55 -13.23 -4.41
C LYS A 273 -16.98 -12.88 -4.82
N ASN A 274 -17.87 -13.86 -4.91
CA ASN A 274 -19.26 -13.65 -5.28
C ASN A 274 -20.02 -12.83 -4.21
N ILE A 275 -19.78 -13.07 -2.92
CA ILE A 275 -20.38 -12.28 -1.84
C ILE A 275 -20.03 -10.78 -2.00
N LEU A 276 -18.76 -10.47 -2.31
CA LEU A 276 -18.34 -9.08 -2.56
C LEU A 276 -18.98 -8.50 -3.82
N ILE A 277 -19.08 -9.28 -4.88
CA ILE A 277 -19.72 -8.89 -6.14
C ILE A 277 -21.22 -8.62 -5.92
N ASP A 278 -21.92 -9.50 -5.19
CA ASP A 278 -23.34 -9.33 -4.89
C ASP A 278 -23.60 -8.12 -4.00
N TYR A 279 -22.70 -7.85 -3.04
CA TYR A 279 -22.72 -6.64 -2.23
C TYR A 279 -22.54 -5.38 -3.09
N TRP A 280 -21.55 -5.37 -3.98
CA TRP A 280 -21.31 -4.30 -4.95
C TRP A 280 -22.57 -4.07 -5.83
N ARG A 281 -23.15 -5.12 -6.42
CA ARG A 281 -24.36 -5.03 -7.26
C ARG A 281 -25.53 -4.43 -6.50
N LYS A 282 -25.74 -4.86 -5.26
CA LYS A 282 -26.82 -4.31 -4.43
C LYS A 282 -26.68 -2.78 -4.27
N LEU A 283 -25.52 -2.31 -3.83
CA LEU A 283 -25.26 -0.88 -3.64
C LEU A 283 -25.39 -0.09 -4.95
N HIS A 284 -24.91 -0.64 -6.05
CA HIS A 284 -24.97 0.01 -7.34
C HIS A 284 -26.39 0.11 -7.88
N ASN A 285 -27.20 -0.95 -7.75
CA ASN A 285 -28.61 -0.92 -8.12
C ASN A 285 -29.38 0.12 -7.29
N GLU A 286 -29.13 0.21 -5.99
CA GLU A 286 -29.74 1.21 -5.10
C GLU A 286 -29.30 2.65 -5.48
N ALA A 287 -28.09 2.83 -5.98
CA ALA A 287 -27.56 4.11 -6.46
C ALA A 287 -27.90 4.42 -7.94
N GLY A 288 -28.70 3.58 -8.60
CA GLY A 288 -29.18 3.81 -9.98
C GLY A 288 -28.14 3.55 -11.06
N TYR A 289 -27.16 2.66 -10.82
CA TYR A 289 -26.22 2.19 -11.85
C TYR A 289 -26.84 1.06 -12.69
N VAL A 290 -26.50 1.04 -13.97
CA VAL A 290 -26.72 -0.10 -14.87
C VAL A 290 -25.41 -0.86 -15.06
N GLU A 291 -25.47 -2.19 -15.19
CA GLU A 291 -24.27 -3.03 -15.38
C GLU A 291 -24.13 -3.41 -16.87
N ILE A 292 -22.92 -3.28 -17.41
CA ILE A 292 -22.54 -3.73 -18.75
C ILE A 292 -21.39 -4.73 -18.68
N GLU A 293 -21.12 -5.40 -19.78
CA GLU A 293 -19.94 -6.23 -19.98
C GLU A 293 -19.35 -5.96 -21.36
N THR A 294 -18.04 -5.69 -21.42
CA THR A 294 -17.33 -5.47 -22.68
C THR A 294 -16.33 -6.60 -22.97
N PRO A 295 -16.06 -6.91 -24.27
CA PRO A 295 -15.14 -7.99 -24.63
C PRO A 295 -13.73 -7.80 -24.05
N ILE A 296 -13.09 -8.91 -23.68
CA ILE A 296 -11.73 -8.92 -23.13
C ILE A 296 -10.71 -8.60 -24.22
N MET A 297 -10.92 -9.07 -25.46
CA MET A 297 -10.00 -8.90 -26.57
C MET A 297 -10.61 -7.95 -27.61
N LEU A 298 -9.88 -6.86 -27.88
CA LEU A 298 -10.32 -5.79 -28.80
C LEU A 298 -9.18 -5.43 -29.75
N ASN A 299 -9.50 -4.87 -30.92
CA ASN A 299 -8.52 -4.53 -31.93
C ASN A 299 -7.64 -3.35 -31.51
N LYS A 300 -6.47 -3.25 -32.12
CA LYS A 300 -5.45 -2.23 -31.84
C LYS A 300 -5.95 -0.80 -32.06
N GLU A 301 -6.78 -0.58 -33.07
CA GLU A 301 -7.27 0.74 -33.44
C GLU A 301 -8.05 1.40 -32.30
N LEU A 302 -8.74 0.61 -31.46
CA LEU A 302 -9.41 1.10 -30.28
C LEU A 302 -8.41 1.70 -29.28
N TRP A 303 -7.30 1.02 -29.09
CA TRP A 303 -6.26 1.43 -28.16
C TRP A 303 -5.45 2.65 -28.64
N ILE A 304 -5.27 2.79 -29.96
CA ILE A 304 -4.72 3.99 -30.58
C ILE A 304 -5.69 5.17 -30.39
N ARG A 305 -6.97 4.99 -30.69
CA ARG A 305 -7.99 6.02 -30.52
C ARG A 305 -8.03 6.54 -29.08
N SER A 306 -7.99 5.66 -28.10
CA SER A 306 -8.04 6.03 -26.69
C SER A 306 -6.72 6.57 -26.12
N GLY A 307 -5.60 6.51 -26.85
CA GLY A 307 -4.26 6.91 -26.38
C GLY A 307 -3.53 5.86 -25.54
N HIS A 308 -4.16 4.75 -25.20
CA HIS A 308 -3.51 3.71 -24.39
C HIS A 308 -2.35 3.04 -25.13
N TRP A 309 -2.37 3.00 -26.45
CA TRP A 309 -1.27 2.41 -27.23
C TRP A 309 0.02 3.19 -27.09
N ASP A 310 -0.04 4.51 -26.97
CA ASP A 310 1.13 5.37 -26.87
C ASP A 310 1.71 5.42 -25.45
N HIS A 311 0.82 5.45 -24.43
CA HIS A 311 1.21 5.63 -23.04
C HIS A 311 1.27 4.33 -22.21
N TYR A 312 0.75 3.19 -22.73
CA TYR A 312 0.55 1.96 -21.92
C TYR A 312 0.91 0.65 -22.63
N LYS A 313 1.49 0.72 -23.85
CA LYS A 313 1.76 -0.44 -24.71
C LYS A 313 2.59 -1.52 -24.04
N GLU A 314 3.61 -1.15 -23.28
CA GLU A 314 4.53 -2.10 -22.62
C GLU A 314 3.81 -3.00 -21.59
N ASN A 315 2.68 -2.54 -21.09
CA ASN A 315 1.86 -3.27 -20.12
C ASN A 315 0.72 -4.07 -20.78
N MET A 316 0.64 -4.11 -22.11
CA MET A 316 -0.44 -4.78 -22.83
C MET A 316 0.00 -6.15 -23.35
N TYR A 317 -0.91 -7.12 -23.28
CA TYR A 317 -0.78 -8.39 -23.99
C TYR A 317 -1.39 -8.26 -25.38
N THR A 318 -0.61 -8.54 -26.42
CA THR A 318 -1.05 -8.44 -27.81
C THR A 318 -1.01 -9.79 -28.51
N SER A 319 -1.83 -9.96 -29.56
CA SER A 319 -1.88 -11.14 -30.41
C SER A 319 -2.21 -10.77 -31.84
N MET A 320 -1.65 -11.50 -32.81
CA MET A 320 -1.99 -11.39 -34.23
C MET A 320 -3.03 -12.42 -34.60
N ILE A 321 -4.19 -11.96 -35.10
CA ILE A 321 -5.31 -12.80 -35.57
C ILE A 321 -5.71 -12.31 -36.96
N ASP A 322 -5.72 -13.18 -37.95
CA ASP A 322 -6.08 -12.86 -39.34
C ASP A 322 -5.37 -11.61 -39.91
N ASN A 323 -4.07 -11.49 -39.64
CA ASN A 323 -3.22 -10.34 -40.00
C ASN A 323 -3.66 -9.00 -39.37
N LYS A 324 -4.43 -9.03 -38.30
CA LYS A 324 -4.79 -7.86 -37.50
C LYS A 324 -4.25 -8.01 -36.08
N GLU A 325 -3.81 -6.91 -35.50
CA GLU A 325 -3.31 -6.87 -34.13
C GLU A 325 -4.47 -6.63 -33.16
N PHE A 326 -4.59 -7.49 -32.14
CA PHE A 326 -5.54 -7.38 -31.05
C PHE A 326 -4.78 -7.28 -29.72
N ALA A 327 -5.42 -6.70 -28.71
CA ALA A 327 -4.90 -6.68 -27.36
C ALA A 327 -5.96 -7.14 -26.35
N LEU A 328 -5.50 -7.81 -25.29
CA LEU A 328 -6.32 -7.99 -24.08
C LEU A 328 -6.47 -6.63 -23.40
N LYS A 329 -7.71 -6.27 -23.02
CA LYS A 329 -7.98 -4.97 -22.43
C LYS A 329 -7.18 -4.75 -21.13
N PRO A 330 -6.36 -3.68 -21.05
CA PRO A 330 -5.71 -3.28 -19.80
C PRO A 330 -6.61 -2.40 -18.92
N MET A 331 -7.68 -1.84 -19.52
CA MET A 331 -8.68 -0.95 -18.91
C MET A 331 -10.03 -1.16 -19.58
N ASN A 332 -11.13 -0.77 -18.90
CA ASN A 332 -12.50 -0.96 -19.38
C ASN A 332 -13.04 0.26 -20.16
N CYS A 333 -12.48 1.44 -19.89
CA CYS A 333 -13.01 2.72 -20.39
C CYS A 333 -13.25 2.76 -21.92
N PRO A 334 -12.36 2.31 -22.82
CA PRO A 334 -12.62 2.36 -24.25
C PRO A 334 -13.83 1.52 -24.67
N GLY A 335 -14.05 0.38 -24.01
CA GLY A 335 -15.24 -0.45 -24.21
C GLY A 335 -16.52 0.26 -23.78
N GLY A 336 -16.51 0.87 -22.59
CA GLY A 336 -17.64 1.66 -22.07
C GLY A 336 -18.01 2.84 -22.97
N MET A 337 -16.99 3.54 -23.54
CA MET A 337 -17.23 4.63 -24.51
C MET A 337 -17.93 4.12 -25.78
N LEU A 338 -17.59 2.93 -26.26
CA LEU A 338 -18.26 2.32 -27.42
C LEU A 338 -19.70 1.95 -27.09
N VAL A 339 -19.98 1.43 -25.92
CA VAL A 339 -21.35 1.12 -25.48
C VAL A 339 -22.19 2.39 -25.41
N TYR A 340 -21.69 3.45 -24.75
CA TYR A 340 -22.39 4.74 -24.76
C TYR A 340 -22.65 5.26 -26.16
N LYS A 341 -21.65 5.22 -27.06
CA LYS A 341 -21.79 5.71 -28.46
C LYS A 341 -22.76 4.90 -29.30
N SER A 342 -23.03 3.64 -28.94
CA SER A 342 -23.94 2.77 -29.69
C SER A 342 -25.42 3.17 -29.59
N GLU A 343 -25.75 4.01 -28.61
CA GLU A 343 -27.10 4.50 -28.34
C GLU A 343 -27.17 6.03 -28.51
N GLY A 344 -28.35 6.56 -28.78
CA GLY A 344 -28.59 8.00 -28.80
C GLY A 344 -29.02 8.49 -27.41
N HIS A 345 -28.38 9.54 -26.92
CA HIS A 345 -28.66 10.10 -25.59
C HIS A 345 -29.11 11.56 -25.67
N SER A 346 -29.92 11.96 -24.71
CA SER A 346 -30.33 13.35 -24.49
C SER A 346 -29.89 13.83 -23.11
N TYR A 347 -29.90 15.12 -22.87
CA TYR A 347 -29.62 15.69 -21.54
C TYR A 347 -30.52 15.15 -20.43
N ARG A 348 -31.67 14.54 -20.74
CA ARG A 348 -32.61 13.94 -19.78
C ARG A 348 -32.18 12.56 -19.32
N ASP A 349 -31.31 11.90 -20.07
CA ASP A 349 -30.79 10.57 -19.77
C ASP A 349 -29.54 10.66 -18.87
N LEU A 350 -29.01 11.87 -18.68
CA LEU A 350 -27.81 12.12 -17.87
C LEU A 350 -28.17 12.63 -16.45
N PRO A 351 -27.48 12.22 -15.40
CA PRO A 351 -26.26 11.39 -15.44
C PRO A 351 -26.59 9.92 -15.72
N LEU A 352 -25.85 9.31 -16.65
CA LEU A 352 -25.91 7.87 -16.93
C LEU A 352 -24.76 7.17 -16.20
N ARG A 353 -25.08 6.35 -15.22
CA ARG A 353 -24.12 5.63 -14.37
C ARG A 353 -24.00 4.19 -14.85
N VAL A 354 -22.84 3.84 -15.43
CA VAL A 354 -22.60 2.54 -16.08
C VAL A 354 -21.50 1.81 -15.33
N GLY A 355 -21.83 0.72 -14.66
CA GLY A 355 -20.88 -0.15 -13.95
C GLY A 355 -20.42 -1.33 -14.79
N GLU A 356 -19.20 -1.78 -14.61
CA GLU A 356 -18.64 -2.97 -15.23
C GLU A 356 -17.72 -3.71 -14.26
N LEU A 357 -18.03 -4.97 -13.94
CA LEU A 357 -17.09 -5.87 -13.28
C LEU A 357 -16.09 -6.42 -14.32
N GLY A 358 -15.28 -5.50 -14.82
CA GLY A 358 -14.44 -5.71 -15.99
C GLY A 358 -13.14 -6.45 -15.69
N ARG A 359 -12.94 -7.62 -16.32
CA ARG A 359 -11.67 -8.35 -16.21
C ARG A 359 -10.63 -7.76 -17.15
N VAL A 360 -9.55 -7.24 -16.57
CA VAL A 360 -8.44 -6.59 -17.28
C VAL A 360 -7.14 -7.37 -17.11
N HIS A 361 -6.20 -7.16 -18.05
CA HIS A 361 -4.92 -7.84 -18.09
C HIS A 361 -3.79 -6.82 -18.24
N ARG A 362 -2.79 -6.89 -17.35
CA ARG A 362 -1.62 -6.01 -17.37
C ARG A 362 -0.34 -6.83 -17.27
N HIS A 363 0.60 -6.60 -18.17
CA HIS A 363 1.90 -7.24 -18.13
C HIS A 363 2.76 -6.61 -17.03
N GLU A 364 2.58 -7.11 -15.81
CA GLU A 364 3.42 -6.73 -14.67
C GLU A 364 4.74 -7.50 -14.73
N ILE A 365 5.85 -6.83 -14.44
CA ILE A 365 7.17 -7.48 -14.36
C ILE A 365 7.19 -8.52 -13.22
N SER A 366 7.90 -9.64 -13.43
CA SER A 366 7.88 -10.76 -12.48
C SER A 366 8.31 -10.37 -11.06
N GLY A 367 9.29 -9.48 -10.91
CA GLY A 367 9.76 -9.01 -9.60
C GLY A 367 8.77 -8.13 -8.82
N ALA A 368 7.71 -7.63 -9.47
CA ALA A 368 6.69 -6.82 -8.83
C ALA A 368 5.47 -7.63 -8.36
N LEU A 369 5.35 -8.90 -8.78
CA LEU A 369 4.20 -9.75 -8.44
C LEU A 369 4.17 -10.08 -6.94
N HIS A 370 2.98 -9.96 -6.33
CA HIS A 370 2.84 -10.19 -4.89
C HIS A 370 1.45 -10.77 -4.54
N GLY A 371 1.30 -12.07 -4.63
CA GLY A 371 0.03 -12.77 -4.31
C GLY A 371 -1.16 -12.14 -5.03
N LEU A 372 -2.23 -11.79 -4.30
CA LEU A 372 -3.39 -11.05 -4.83
C LEU A 372 -3.18 -9.55 -4.90
N MET A 373 -2.16 -8.99 -4.23
CA MET A 373 -1.92 -7.53 -4.17
C MET A 373 -1.44 -6.96 -5.51
N ARG A 374 -0.67 -7.75 -6.28
CA ARG A 374 -0.22 -7.38 -7.62
C ARG A 374 -0.21 -8.59 -8.53
N VAL A 375 -1.14 -8.61 -9.46
CA VAL A 375 -1.46 -9.71 -10.36
C VAL A 375 -1.46 -9.25 -11.82
N ARG A 376 -1.43 -10.19 -12.76
CA ARG A 376 -1.47 -9.93 -14.21
C ARG A 376 -2.87 -9.96 -14.80
N ALA A 377 -3.85 -10.53 -14.10
CA ALA A 377 -5.26 -10.46 -14.47
C ALA A 377 -6.10 -10.22 -13.21
N PHE A 378 -6.98 -9.23 -13.27
CA PHE A 378 -7.83 -8.86 -12.15
C PHE A 378 -9.17 -8.28 -12.63
N THR A 379 -10.14 -8.28 -11.75
CA THR A 379 -11.47 -7.72 -11.98
C THR A 379 -11.56 -6.37 -11.32
N GLN A 380 -11.76 -5.30 -12.12
CA GLN A 380 -12.06 -3.97 -11.59
C GLN A 380 -13.57 -3.86 -11.33
N ASP A 381 -13.92 -3.22 -10.22
CA ASP A 381 -15.27 -2.77 -9.92
C ASP A 381 -15.51 -1.36 -10.55
N ASP A 382 -15.29 -1.31 -11.85
CA ASP A 382 -15.22 -0.07 -12.63
C ASP A 382 -16.62 0.51 -12.87
N ALA A 383 -16.69 1.83 -12.96
CA ALA A 383 -17.84 2.48 -13.54
C ALA A 383 -17.49 3.80 -14.22
N HIS A 384 -18.28 4.13 -15.22
CA HIS A 384 -18.22 5.36 -16.00
C HIS A 384 -19.52 6.12 -15.80
N ILE A 385 -19.43 7.37 -15.34
CA ILE A 385 -20.59 8.24 -15.18
C ILE A 385 -20.52 9.30 -16.26
N PHE A 386 -21.42 9.20 -17.23
CA PHE A 386 -21.58 10.20 -18.30
C PHE A 386 -22.54 11.28 -17.82
N MET A 387 -22.13 12.56 -17.87
CA MET A 387 -22.90 13.63 -17.23
C MET A 387 -22.75 14.98 -17.89
N LEU A 388 -23.62 15.90 -17.49
CA LEU A 388 -23.54 17.31 -17.81
C LEU A 388 -22.50 18.02 -16.92
N PRO A 389 -21.92 19.16 -17.37
CA PRO A 389 -20.96 19.93 -16.54
C PRO A 389 -21.51 20.31 -15.18
N GLU A 390 -22.78 20.70 -15.07
CA GLU A 390 -23.43 21.06 -13.80
C GLU A 390 -23.65 19.89 -12.82
N GLN A 391 -23.49 18.64 -13.28
CA GLN A 391 -23.68 17.44 -12.47
C GLN A 391 -22.38 16.93 -11.85
N ILE A 392 -21.20 17.44 -12.25
CA ILE A 392 -19.88 16.96 -11.81
C ILE A 392 -19.83 16.82 -10.30
N LYS A 393 -20.15 17.89 -9.58
CA LYS A 393 -20.04 17.95 -8.13
C LYS A 393 -20.97 16.97 -7.43
N SER A 394 -22.23 16.90 -7.83
CA SER A 394 -23.22 16.00 -7.25
C SER A 394 -22.84 14.52 -7.47
N GLU A 395 -22.28 14.19 -8.62
CA GLU A 395 -21.85 12.83 -8.93
C GLU A 395 -20.60 12.42 -8.14
N ILE A 396 -19.63 13.34 -7.98
CA ILE A 396 -18.43 13.08 -7.12
C ILE A 396 -18.87 12.82 -5.67
N LEU A 397 -19.75 13.66 -5.10
CA LEU A 397 -20.28 13.47 -3.74
C LEU A 397 -21.07 12.15 -3.61
N GLY A 398 -21.81 11.77 -4.65
CA GLY A 398 -22.51 10.48 -4.70
C GLY A 398 -21.55 9.29 -4.66
N VAL A 399 -20.43 9.35 -5.38
CA VAL A 399 -19.38 8.31 -5.34
C VAL A 399 -18.67 8.28 -3.99
N ILE A 400 -18.35 9.44 -3.41
CA ILE A 400 -17.75 9.51 -2.07
C ILE A 400 -18.63 8.81 -1.05
N LYS A 401 -19.95 9.06 -1.09
CA LYS A 401 -20.90 8.40 -0.19
C LYS A 401 -20.90 6.86 -0.33
N LEU A 402 -20.80 6.35 -1.55
CA LEU A 402 -20.69 4.89 -1.79
C LEU A 402 -19.39 4.33 -1.24
N ILE A 403 -18.28 5.06 -1.38
CA ILE A 403 -16.98 4.68 -0.81
C ILE A 403 -17.06 4.63 0.71
N ASP A 404 -17.63 5.65 1.34
CA ASP A 404 -17.84 5.71 2.80
C ASP A 404 -18.64 4.51 3.30
N GLU A 405 -19.77 4.21 2.66
CA GLU A 405 -20.65 3.10 3.04
C GLU A 405 -19.92 1.75 2.98
N VAL A 406 -19.13 1.53 1.93
CA VAL A 406 -18.37 0.28 1.75
C VAL A 406 -17.27 0.17 2.78
N TYR A 407 -16.48 1.22 2.99
CA TYR A 407 -15.33 1.17 3.88
C TYR A 407 -15.75 1.11 5.35
N ASP A 408 -16.81 1.82 5.73
CA ASP A 408 -17.38 1.76 7.09
C ASP A 408 -17.94 0.36 7.39
N THR A 409 -18.69 -0.25 6.45
CA THR A 409 -19.21 -1.62 6.58
C THR A 409 -18.10 -2.65 6.84
N LEU A 410 -16.91 -2.42 6.28
CA LEU A 410 -15.76 -3.33 6.41
C LEU A 410 -14.79 -2.91 7.53
N GLY A 411 -15.07 -1.80 8.23
CA GLY A 411 -14.28 -1.29 9.35
C GLY A 411 -12.96 -0.66 8.93
N PHE A 412 -12.84 -0.16 7.69
CA PHE A 412 -11.67 0.54 7.20
C PHE A 412 -11.71 2.04 7.51
N LYS A 413 -10.57 2.58 7.96
CA LYS A 413 -10.27 4.01 7.87
C LYS A 413 -9.56 4.30 6.58
N TYR A 414 -9.67 5.52 6.07
CA TYR A 414 -8.98 5.91 4.85
C TYR A 414 -8.46 7.35 4.92
N ASN A 415 -7.48 7.65 4.07
CA ASN A 415 -6.96 8.98 3.79
C ASN A 415 -7.24 9.33 2.34
N VAL A 416 -7.38 10.61 2.03
CA VAL A 416 -7.70 11.11 0.70
C VAL A 416 -6.53 11.90 0.14
N GLU A 417 -6.21 11.68 -1.14
CA GLU A 417 -5.24 12.46 -1.90
C GLU A 417 -5.88 13.01 -3.17
N LEU A 418 -5.60 14.27 -3.48
CA LEU A 418 -5.94 14.91 -4.75
C LEU A 418 -4.68 14.92 -5.62
N SER A 419 -4.66 14.09 -6.65
CA SER A 419 -3.53 13.94 -7.57
C SER A 419 -3.71 14.85 -8.77
N THR A 420 -2.75 15.75 -8.99
CA THR A 420 -2.78 16.78 -10.03
C THR A 420 -2.07 16.34 -11.30
N ARG A 421 -1.99 17.24 -12.28
CA ARG A 421 -1.50 16.99 -13.63
C ARG A 421 -0.06 16.43 -13.67
N PRO A 422 0.20 15.28 -14.34
CA PRO A 422 1.55 14.80 -14.60
C PRO A 422 2.21 15.52 -15.80
N GLU A 423 3.55 15.42 -15.90
CA GLU A 423 4.29 16.02 -17.02
C GLU A 423 3.86 15.44 -18.38
N ASP A 424 3.66 14.11 -18.46
CA ASP A 424 3.14 13.43 -19.66
C ASP A 424 1.61 13.32 -19.57
N SER A 425 0.90 14.29 -20.14
CA SER A 425 -0.55 14.39 -20.07
C SER A 425 -1.16 14.93 -21.36
N MET A 426 -2.42 14.54 -21.61
CA MET A 426 -3.25 15.05 -22.71
C MET A 426 -4.11 16.24 -22.24
N GLY A 427 -4.56 17.06 -23.17
CA GLY A 427 -5.52 18.15 -22.95
C GLY A 427 -4.89 19.51 -22.71
N SER A 428 -5.72 20.54 -22.72
CA SER A 428 -5.31 21.93 -22.51
C SER A 428 -5.16 22.28 -21.02
N ASP A 429 -4.45 23.39 -20.73
CA ASP A 429 -4.30 23.90 -19.37
C ASP A 429 -5.67 24.32 -18.77
N GLU A 430 -6.58 24.85 -19.61
CA GLU A 430 -7.92 25.24 -19.18
C GLU A 430 -8.75 24.05 -18.73
N GLU A 431 -8.72 22.93 -19.48
CA GLU A 431 -9.43 21.70 -19.12
C GLU A 431 -8.90 21.12 -17.81
N TRP A 432 -7.56 21.06 -17.63
CA TRP A 432 -6.93 20.58 -16.39
C TRP A 432 -7.28 21.46 -15.19
N ASN A 433 -7.16 22.79 -15.33
CA ASN A 433 -7.49 23.71 -14.25
C ASN A 433 -8.96 23.63 -13.84
N MET A 434 -9.88 23.42 -14.82
CA MET A 434 -11.29 23.22 -14.52
C MET A 434 -11.53 21.90 -13.79
N ALA A 435 -10.91 20.81 -14.26
CA ALA A 435 -11.04 19.49 -13.65
C ALA A 435 -10.52 19.46 -12.21
N GLU A 436 -9.30 19.96 -11.97
CA GLU A 436 -8.69 20.01 -10.63
C GLU A 436 -9.53 20.86 -9.67
N ARG A 437 -10.01 22.01 -10.13
CA ARG A 437 -10.90 22.87 -9.33
C ARG A 437 -12.19 22.16 -8.98
N SER A 438 -12.82 21.45 -9.92
CA SER A 438 -14.08 20.73 -9.68
C SER A 438 -13.92 19.62 -8.65
N LEU A 439 -12.80 18.85 -8.70
CA LEU A 439 -12.47 17.82 -7.71
C LEU A 439 -12.23 18.45 -6.33
N LYS A 440 -11.47 19.55 -6.28
CA LYS A 440 -11.18 20.29 -5.05
C LYS A 440 -12.46 20.82 -4.40
N GLU A 441 -13.32 21.49 -5.17
CA GLU A 441 -14.59 22.03 -4.66
C GLU A 441 -15.51 20.94 -4.12
N ALA A 442 -15.52 19.75 -4.73
CA ALA A 442 -16.28 18.61 -4.24
C ALA A 442 -15.71 18.07 -2.91
N LEU A 443 -14.38 17.98 -2.75
CA LEU A 443 -13.74 17.56 -1.51
C LEU A 443 -13.98 18.56 -0.38
N ASP A 444 -13.83 19.86 -0.66
CA ASP A 444 -14.05 20.94 0.31
C ASP A 444 -15.52 20.94 0.80
N GLU A 445 -16.50 20.77 -0.10
CA GLU A 445 -17.93 20.68 0.28
C GLU A 445 -18.28 19.38 0.98
N GLY A 446 -17.62 18.27 0.62
CA GLY A 446 -17.76 17.00 1.32
C GLY A 446 -17.15 17.01 2.73
N GLY A 447 -16.43 18.08 3.10
CA GLY A 447 -15.78 18.22 4.41
C GLY A 447 -14.67 17.19 4.65
N LEU A 448 -14.03 16.71 3.58
CA LEU A 448 -12.96 15.71 3.65
C LEU A 448 -11.59 16.39 3.81
N ASP A 449 -10.81 15.90 4.76
CA ASP A 449 -9.39 16.24 4.84
C ASP A 449 -8.62 15.49 3.76
N TYR A 450 -7.83 16.20 2.95
CA TYR A 450 -7.06 15.60 1.87
C TYR A 450 -5.66 16.23 1.74
N LYS A 451 -4.76 15.50 1.12
CA LYS A 451 -3.43 15.98 0.73
C LYS A 451 -3.38 16.17 -0.79
N ILE A 452 -2.61 17.17 -1.23
CA ILE A 452 -2.32 17.33 -2.66
C ILE A 452 -1.10 16.46 -2.98
N ASN A 453 -1.25 15.61 -4.00
CA ASN A 453 -0.18 14.78 -4.56
C ASN A 453 0.14 15.30 -5.97
N GLU A 454 1.15 16.17 -6.05
CA GLU A 454 1.49 16.87 -7.30
C GLU A 454 2.05 15.90 -8.35
N GLY A 455 1.49 15.95 -9.56
CA GLY A 455 1.99 15.20 -10.71
C GLY A 455 1.61 13.72 -10.77
N ASP A 456 0.74 13.22 -9.89
CA ASP A 456 0.34 11.79 -9.84
C ASP A 456 -1.03 11.53 -10.51
N GLY A 457 -1.59 12.49 -11.23
CA GLY A 457 -2.82 12.33 -12.01
C GLY A 457 -2.66 11.30 -13.13
N ALA A 458 -3.79 10.87 -13.71
CA ALA A 458 -3.74 10.06 -14.92
C ALA A 458 -3.38 10.93 -16.15
N PHE A 459 -2.86 10.33 -17.21
CA PHE A 459 -2.49 11.08 -18.42
C PHE A 459 -3.68 11.83 -19.07
N TYR A 460 -4.91 11.46 -18.75
CA TYR A 460 -6.15 12.03 -19.30
C TYR A 460 -6.97 12.87 -18.29
N GLY A 461 -6.58 12.92 -17.02
CA GLY A 461 -7.30 13.74 -16.03
C GLY A 461 -6.80 13.60 -14.59
N PRO A 462 -7.12 14.59 -13.72
CA PRO A 462 -6.80 14.55 -12.31
C PRO A 462 -7.66 13.52 -11.57
N LYS A 463 -7.24 13.10 -10.39
CA LYS A 463 -7.92 12.06 -9.62
C LYS A 463 -7.96 12.33 -8.13
N ILE A 464 -9.01 11.82 -7.48
CA ILE A 464 -9.08 11.66 -6.03
C ILE A 464 -8.79 10.19 -5.72
N ASP A 465 -7.76 9.93 -4.91
CA ASP A 465 -7.37 8.59 -4.46
C ASP A 465 -7.74 8.37 -3.00
N PHE A 466 -8.37 7.23 -2.72
CA PHE A 466 -8.74 6.80 -1.37
C PHE A 466 -7.81 5.68 -0.94
N HIS A 467 -7.03 5.96 0.10
CA HIS A 467 -6.05 5.05 0.68
C HIS A 467 -6.61 4.45 1.96
N ILE A 468 -7.08 3.21 1.91
CA ILE A 468 -7.56 2.49 3.10
C ILE A 468 -6.39 2.10 4.00
N GLU A 469 -6.60 2.17 5.31
CA GLU A 469 -5.66 1.70 6.32
C GLU A 469 -6.13 0.35 6.87
N ASP A 470 -5.28 -0.67 6.73
CA ASP A 470 -5.59 -1.99 7.28
C ASP A 470 -5.34 -2.06 8.79
N SER A 471 -5.73 -3.17 9.42
CA SER A 471 -5.58 -3.39 10.86
C SER A 471 -4.14 -3.38 11.38
N LEU A 472 -3.15 -3.30 10.48
CA LEU A 472 -1.72 -3.19 10.78
C LEU A 472 -1.18 -1.78 10.52
N GLY A 473 -2.04 -0.82 10.13
CA GLY A 473 -1.66 0.54 9.80
C GLY A 473 -0.93 0.68 8.46
N ARG A 474 -1.11 -0.28 7.53
CA ARG A 474 -0.57 -0.17 6.17
C ARG A 474 -1.61 0.48 5.26
N SER A 475 -1.13 1.38 4.40
CA SER A 475 -1.96 2.13 3.46
C SER A 475 -2.04 1.42 2.10
N TRP A 476 -3.26 1.31 1.54
CA TRP A 476 -3.56 0.66 0.27
C TRP A 476 -4.48 1.55 -0.56
N GLN A 477 -4.01 2.01 -1.72
CA GLN A 477 -4.87 2.71 -2.68
C GLN A 477 -5.89 1.73 -3.26
N CYS A 478 -7.17 2.02 -3.06
CA CYS A 478 -8.30 1.21 -3.53
C CYS A 478 -9.30 2.06 -4.31
N GLY A 479 -10.07 2.92 -3.64
CA GLY A 479 -11.01 3.82 -4.29
C GLY A 479 -10.29 4.89 -5.11
N THR A 480 -10.85 5.21 -6.27
CA THR A 480 -10.35 6.30 -7.13
C THR A 480 -11.51 6.93 -7.89
N ILE A 481 -11.50 8.25 -7.99
CA ILE A 481 -12.42 9.06 -8.82
C ILE A 481 -11.56 9.88 -9.77
N GLN A 482 -11.74 9.71 -11.07
CA GLN A 482 -10.99 10.44 -12.11
C GLN A 482 -11.95 11.21 -13.00
N LEU A 483 -11.69 12.49 -13.22
CA LEU A 483 -12.51 13.34 -14.09
C LEU A 483 -11.84 13.44 -15.46
N ASP A 484 -12.58 13.09 -16.51
CA ASP A 484 -12.08 12.94 -17.88
C ASP A 484 -12.89 13.76 -18.89
N PHE A 485 -12.20 14.65 -19.58
CA PHE A 485 -12.70 15.43 -20.72
C PHE A 485 -12.14 14.92 -22.06
N GLN A 486 -11.12 14.04 -22.06
CA GLN A 486 -10.34 13.66 -23.22
C GLN A 486 -10.93 12.48 -23.99
N LEU A 487 -11.29 11.39 -23.29
CA LEU A 487 -11.87 10.22 -23.96
C LEU A 487 -13.22 10.53 -24.62
N PRO A 488 -14.15 11.29 -24.00
CA PRO A 488 -15.36 11.73 -24.71
C PRO A 488 -15.08 12.45 -26.02
N GLN A 489 -14.05 13.26 -26.08
CA GLN A 489 -13.61 13.93 -27.29
C GLN A 489 -13.05 12.97 -28.33
N ARG A 490 -12.14 12.10 -27.95
CA ARG A 490 -11.50 11.13 -28.83
C ARG A 490 -12.46 10.10 -29.40
N PHE A 491 -13.50 9.76 -28.64
CA PHE A 491 -14.57 8.86 -29.07
C PHE A 491 -15.72 9.59 -29.77
N GLU A 492 -15.67 10.94 -29.83
CA GLU A 492 -16.74 11.77 -30.41
C GLU A 492 -18.09 11.43 -29.78
N LEU A 493 -18.14 11.36 -28.44
CA LEU A 493 -19.38 11.11 -27.72
C LEU A 493 -20.26 12.35 -27.77
N GLU A 494 -21.58 12.17 -27.93
CA GLU A 494 -22.55 13.24 -28.05
C GLU A 494 -23.81 12.93 -27.26
N TYR A 495 -24.48 13.97 -26.78
CA TYR A 495 -25.87 13.96 -26.33
C TYR A 495 -26.63 15.15 -26.94
N ILE A 496 -27.95 15.05 -27.03
CA ILE A 496 -28.80 16.18 -27.50
C ILE A 496 -29.14 17.05 -26.28
N GLY A 497 -28.75 18.31 -26.32
CA GLY A 497 -29.03 19.30 -25.28
C GLY A 497 -30.47 19.77 -25.27
N SER A 498 -30.84 20.57 -24.27
CA SER A 498 -32.15 21.22 -24.17
C SER A 498 -32.39 22.24 -25.28
N ASP A 499 -31.33 22.72 -25.91
CA ASP A 499 -31.32 23.61 -27.09
C ASP A 499 -31.51 22.87 -28.42
N GLY A 500 -31.60 21.53 -28.40
CA GLY A 500 -31.66 20.68 -29.59
C GLY A 500 -30.32 20.48 -30.30
N GLY A 501 -29.25 21.09 -29.79
CA GLY A 501 -27.89 20.95 -30.31
C GLY A 501 -27.19 19.70 -29.78
N LYS A 502 -26.08 19.31 -30.43
CA LYS A 502 -25.20 18.26 -29.99
C LYS A 502 -24.15 18.79 -29.03
N HIS A 503 -24.03 18.16 -27.90
CA HIS A 503 -23.07 18.49 -26.85
C HIS A 503 -22.26 17.27 -26.46
N ARG A 504 -21.11 17.47 -25.83
CA ARG A 504 -20.20 16.41 -25.36
C ARG A 504 -20.38 16.17 -23.88
N PRO A 505 -20.61 14.92 -23.45
CA PRO A 505 -20.63 14.59 -22.01
C PRO A 505 -19.25 14.68 -21.40
N ILE A 506 -19.21 14.90 -20.09
CA ILE A 506 -18.03 14.72 -19.25
C ILE A 506 -18.14 13.34 -18.61
N VAL A 507 -16.99 12.70 -18.30
CA VAL A 507 -16.98 11.35 -17.73
C VAL A 507 -16.23 11.33 -16.42
N ILE A 508 -16.81 10.68 -15.42
CA ILE A 508 -16.09 10.21 -14.24
C ILE A 508 -15.79 8.73 -14.44
N HIS A 509 -14.52 8.36 -14.29
CA HIS A 509 -14.07 6.98 -14.08
C HIS A 509 -13.94 6.76 -12.60
N ARG A 510 -14.49 5.68 -12.07
CA ARG A 510 -14.35 5.41 -10.63
C ARG A 510 -14.32 3.91 -10.30
N VAL A 511 -13.59 3.59 -9.25
CA VAL A 511 -13.59 2.30 -8.59
C VAL A 511 -13.75 2.51 -7.08
N ILE A 512 -14.32 1.52 -6.37
CA ILE A 512 -14.45 1.52 -4.90
C ILE A 512 -13.47 0.52 -4.30
N PHE A 513 -13.50 -0.74 -4.75
CA PHE A 513 -12.54 -1.77 -4.36
C PHE A 513 -11.20 -1.64 -5.09
N GLY A 514 -11.21 -1.06 -6.29
CA GLY A 514 -10.09 -0.96 -7.22
C GLY A 514 -9.89 -2.26 -8.00
N SER A 515 -9.41 -3.29 -7.35
CA SER A 515 -9.31 -4.67 -7.87
C SER A 515 -9.91 -5.62 -6.84
N ILE A 516 -10.86 -6.43 -7.26
CA ILE A 516 -11.50 -7.45 -6.40
C ILE A 516 -10.44 -8.38 -5.81
N GLU A 517 -9.44 -8.79 -6.59
CA GLU A 517 -8.36 -9.66 -6.16
C GLU A 517 -7.52 -9.01 -5.07
N ARG A 518 -7.06 -7.76 -5.28
CA ARG A 518 -6.31 -6.99 -4.27
C ARG A 518 -7.14 -6.78 -3.02
N PHE A 519 -8.41 -6.41 -3.18
CA PHE A 519 -9.30 -6.15 -2.06
C PHE A 519 -9.54 -7.40 -1.20
N ILE A 520 -9.72 -8.57 -1.83
CA ILE A 520 -9.76 -9.86 -1.12
C ILE A 520 -8.46 -10.12 -0.36
N GLY A 521 -7.30 -9.85 -0.97
CA GLY A 521 -6.01 -9.96 -0.30
C GLY A 521 -5.94 -9.08 0.96
N ILE A 522 -6.40 -7.82 0.86
CA ILE A 522 -6.47 -6.89 1.99
C ILE A 522 -7.43 -7.40 3.07
N LEU A 523 -8.62 -7.88 2.69
CA LEU A 523 -9.59 -8.44 3.65
C LEU A 523 -9.06 -9.66 4.40
N ILE A 524 -8.35 -10.58 3.70
CA ILE A 524 -7.70 -11.73 4.34
C ILE A 524 -6.73 -11.27 5.42
N GLU A 525 -5.90 -10.25 5.15
CA GLU A 525 -4.92 -9.73 6.10
C GLU A 525 -5.58 -8.89 7.20
N HIS A 526 -6.56 -8.06 6.86
CA HIS A 526 -7.32 -7.22 7.79
C HIS A 526 -8.03 -8.06 8.86
N PHE A 527 -8.82 -9.02 8.45
CA PHE A 527 -9.52 -9.94 9.35
C PHE A 527 -8.65 -11.09 9.85
N ALA A 528 -7.39 -11.17 9.42
CA ALA A 528 -6.53 -12.33 9.70
C ALA A 528 -7.21 -13.66 9.29
N GLY A 529 -8.02 -13.66 8.22
CA GLY A 529 -8.85 -14.77 7.75
C GLY A 529 -10.07 -15.10 8.62
N LYS A 530 -10.32 -14.36 9.70
CA LYS A 530 -11.51 -14.49 10.56
C LYS A 530 -12.62 -13.58 10.05
N PHE A 531 -13.10 -13.84 8.85
CA PHE A 531 -14.15 -13.03 8.25
C PHE A 531 -15.39 -12.91 9.15
N PRO A 532 -16.11 -11.78 9.12
CA PRO A 532 -17.44 -11.66 9.72
C PRO A 532 -18.41 -12.66 9.08
N VAL A 533 -19.51 -12.94 9.73
CA VAL A 533 -20.46 -14.00 9.32
C VAL A 533 -20.90 -13.82 7.87
N TRP A 534 -21.26 -12.61 7.48
CA TRP A 534 -21.74 -12.34 6.12
C TRP A 534 -20.70 -12.56 5.01
N LEU A 535 -19.40 -12.35 5.30
CA LEU A 535 -18.30 -12.58 4.34
C LEU A 535 -17.75 -14.00 4.38
N SER A 536 -18.04 -14.78 5.41
CA SER A 536 -17.48 -16.12 5.59
C SER A 536 -17.95 -17.07 4.49
N PRO A 537 -17.03 -17.71 3.74
CA PRO A 537 -17.41 -18.71 2.72
C PRO A 537 -18.23 -19.85 3.31
N ILE A 538 -17.92 -20.24 4.56
CA ILE A 538 -18.67 -21.18 5.38
C ILE A 538 -19.04 -20.45 6.66
N GLN A 539 -20.33 -20.26 6.89
CA GLN A 539 -20.83 -19.61 8.11
C GLN A 539 -20.96 -20.59 9.27
N VAL A 540 -21.33 -21.83 8.95
CA VAL A 540 -21.64 -22.88 9.93
C VAL A 540 -21.01 -24.21 9.54
N LYS A 541 -20.37 -24.88 10.48
CA LYS A 541 -19.90 -26.26 10.31
C LYS A 541 -20.61 -27.18 11.30
N VAL A 542 -21.32 -28.19 10.79
CA VAL A 542 -22.02 -29.19 11.60
C VAL A 542 -21.06 -30.37 11.86
N LEU A 543 -20.92 -30.71 13.13
CA LEU A 543 -19.95 -31.68 13.63
C LEU A 543 -20.70 -32.83 14.37
N PRO A 544 -21.10 -33.90 13.70
CA PRO A 544 -21.65 -35.07 14.36
C PRO A 544 -20.58 -35.76 15.22
N ILE A 545 -20.96 -36.13 16.46
CA ILE A 545 -20.05 -36.74 17.44
C ILE A 545 -19.62 -38.15 16.95
N SER A 546 -20.53 -38.85 16.28
CA SER A 546 -20.28 -40.17 15.67
C SER A 546 -21.19 -40.37 14.45
N ASP A 547 -20.94 -41.41 13.68
CA ASP A 547 -21.73 -41.78 12.50
C ASP A 547 -23.21 -42.02 12.80
N SER A 548 -23.55 -42.40 14.03
CA SER A 548 -24.95 -42.59 14.49
C SER A 548 -25.78 -41.31 14.48
N PHE A 549 -25.13 -40.14 14.45
CA PHE A 549 -25.80 -38.84 14.45
C PHE A 549 -25.68 -38.10 13.11
N MET A 550 -25.16 -38.80 12.07
CA MET A 550 -25.01 -38.21 10.73
C MET A 550 -26.35 -37.81 10.10
N GLU A 551 -27.37 -38.67 10.25
CA GLU A 551 -28.73 -38.39 9.75
C GLU A 551 -29.27 -37.07 10.32
N TYR A 552 -29.18 -36.90 11.64
CA TYR A 552 -29.60 -35.66 12.31
C TYR A 552 -28.74 -34.47 11.89
N GLY A 553 -27.43 -34.67 11.70
CA GLY A 553 -26.54 -33.65 11.15
C GLY A 553 -26.98 -33.20 9.75
N HIS A 554 -27.42 -34.11 8.88
CA HIS A 554 -27.96 -33.77 7.56
C HIS A 554 -29.29 -33.03 7.64
N GLU A 555 -30.20 -33.39 8.56
CA GLU A 555 -31.45 -32.66 8.80
C GLU A 555 -31.15 -31.19 9.20
N VAL A 556 -30.15 -30.95 10.07
CA VAL A 556 -29.70 -29.63 10.46
C VAL A 556 -29.16 -28.86 9.26
N ILE A 557 -28.28 -29.50 8.44
CA ILE A 557 -27.71 -28.88 7.21
C ILE A 557 -28.83 -28.48 6.24
N ASP A 558 -29.80 -29.35 6.00
CA ASP A 558 -30.87 -29.10 5.03
C ASP A 558 -31.77 -27.95 5.48
N LYS A 559 -32.02 -27.83 6.78
CA LYS A 559 -32.71 -26.67 7.33
C LYS A 559 -31.91 -25.38 7.16
N LEU A 560 -30.61 -25.36 7.49
CA LEU A 560 -29.74 -24.20 7.32
C LEU A 560 -29.71 -23.74 5.84
N ARG A 561 -29.54 -24.67 4.90
CA ARG A 561 -29.51 -24.39 3.46
C ARG A 561 -30.81 -23.79 2.92
N LYS A 562 -31.98 -24.20 3.44
CA LYS A 562 -33.28 -23.62 3.07
C LYS A 562 -33.36 -22.12 3.36
N TYR A 563 -32.60 -21.63 4.34
CA TYR A 563 -32.51 -20.21 4.69
C TYR A 563 -31.30 -19.52 4.03
N GLY A 564 -30.60 -20.19 3.10
CA GLY A 564 -29.47 -19.62 2.39
C GLY A 564 -28.18 -19.55 3.21
N ILE A 565 -28.12 -20.19 4.40
CA ILE A 565 -26.93 -20.21 5.25
C ILE A 565 -25.88 -21.14 4.64
N ARG A 566 -24.67 -20.61 4.42
CA ARG A 566 -23.52 -21.35 3.84
C ARG A 566 -22.94 -22.29 4.90
N CYS A 567 -23.20 -23.58 4.77
CA CYS A 567 -22.85 -24.58 5.77
C CYS A 567 -22.25 -25.85 5.17
N GLU A 568 -21.39 -26.49 5.95
CA GLU A 568 -20.77 -27.80 5.66
C GLU A 568 -20.96 -28.76 6.84
N ILE A 569 -20.97 -30.05 6.56
CA ILE A 569 -20.95 -31.12 7.58
C ILE A 569 -19.63 -31.86 7.54
N ASP A 570 -19.05 -32.15 8.71
CA ASP A 570 -17.83 -32.96 8.81
C ASP A 570 -18.20 -34.45 8.87
N ASN A 571 -18.18 -35.11 7.70
CA ASN A 571 -18.53 -36.51 7.53
C ASN A 571 -17.40 -37.48 7.92
N ARG A 572 -16.24 -37.01 8.37
CA ARG A 572 -15.11 -37.86 8.71
C ARG A 572 -15.42 -38.66 10.00
N SER A 573 -14.96 -39.91 10.04
CA SER A 573 -15.05 -40.74 11.25
C SER A 573 -13.89 -40.41 12.23
N GLU A 574 -13.92 -39.18 12.78
CA GLU A 574 -12.90 -38.63 13.66
C GLU A 574 -13.48 -38.21 15.02
N LYS A 575 -12.63 -38.16 16.06
CA LYS A 575 -13.02 -37.68 17.38
C LYS A 575 -13.48 -36.22 17.32
N ILE A 576 -14.56 -35.89 18.06
CA ILE A 576 -15.15 -34.54 18.07
C ILE A 576 -14.13 -33.43 18.38
N GLY A 577 -13.17 -33.67 19.26
CA GLY A 577 -12.12 -32.70 19.56
C GLY A 577 -11.20 -32.39 18.37
N TYR A 578 -10.98 -33.38 17.48
CA TYR A 578 -10.25 -33.17 16.23
C TYR A 578 -11.09 -32.35 15.24
N LYS A 579 -12.37 -32.69 15.05
CA LYS A 579 -13.28 -31.94 14.16
C LYS A 579 -13.41 -30.46 14.60
N ILE A 580 -13.54 -30.20 15.91
CA ILE A 580 -13.57 -28.84 16.46
C ILE A 580 -12.26 -28.09 16.16
N ARG A 581 -11.09 -28.75 16.33
CA ARG A 581 -9.79 -28.11 16.04
C ARG A 581 -9.67 -27.74 14.57
N GLU A 582 -10.05 -28.64 13.67
CA GLU A 582 -10.03 -28.38 12.22
C GLU A 582 -10.97 -27.23 11.83
N ALA A 583 -12.21 -27.20 12.33
CA ALA A 583 -13.14 -26.13 12.08
C ALA A 583 -12.62 -24.76 12.61
N ARG A 584 -11.88 -24.78 13.73
CA ARG A 584 -11.19 -23.58 14.24
C ARG A 584 -10.01 -23.16 13.34
N ASN A 585 -9.25 -24.09 12.80
CA ASN A 585 -8.19 -23.82 11.82
C ASN A 585 -8.75 -23.20 10.55
N GLU A 586 -9.92 -23.68 10.09
CA GLU A 586 -10.68 -23.12 8.97
C GLU A 586 -11.35 -21.78 9.30
N ARG A 587 -11.29 -21.34 10.58
CA ARG A 587 -11.81 -20.04 11.09
C ARG A 587 -13.30 -19.85 10.86
N VAL A 588 -14.06 -20.94 10.83
CA VAL A 588 -15.51 -20.92 10.66
C VAL A 588 -16.16 -20.18 11.83
N PRO A 589 -17.08 -19.23 11.59
CA PRO A 589 -17.76 -18.49 12.65
C PRO A 589 -18.48 -19.36 13.66
N TYR A 590 -19.26 -20.33 13.21
CA TYR A 590 -20.08 -21.20 14.05
C TYR A 590 -19.84 -22.69 13.82
N MET A 591 -19.82 -23.44 14.89
CA MET A 591 -19.80 -24.91 14.91
C MET A 591 -21.05 -25.40 15.64
N ILE A 592 -21.79 -26.29 15.00
CA ILE A 592 -22.94 -26.99 15.59
C ILE A 592 -22.49 -28.40 15.89
N ILE A 593 -22.53 -28.79 17.16
CA ILE A 593 -22.22 -30.15 17.59
C ILE A 593 -23.54 -30.88 17.77
N VAL A 594 -23.65 -32.08 17.21
CA VAL A 594 -24.83 -32.93 17.30
C VAL A 594 -24.47 -34.32 17.81
N GLY A 595 -25.15 -34.72 18.85
CA GLY A 595 -25.02 -35.99 19.53
C GLY A 595 -26.38 -36.54 19.99
N GLU A 596 -26.36 -37.48 20.92
CA GLU A 596 -27.57 -38.14 21.42
C GLU A 596 -28.52 -37.16 22.12
N LYS A 597 -27.98 -36.25 22.93
CA LYS A 597 -28.81 -35.27 23.67
C LYS A 597 -29.50 -34.30 22.70
N GLU A 598 -28.75 -33.82 21.70
CA GLU A 598 -29.28 -32.88 20.73
C GLU A 598 -30.35 -33.54 19.83
N LYS A 599 -30.09 -34.75 19.34
CA LYS A 599 -31.09 -35.53 18.57
C LYS A 599 -32.36 -35.79 19.36
N ASN A 600 -32.24 -36.22 20.62
CA ASN A 600 -33.42 -36.57 21.45
C ASN A 600 -34.26 -35.34 21.84
N ASN A 601 -33.60 -34.17 22.02
CA ASN A 601 -34.26 -32.92 22.41
C ASN A 601 -34.67 -32.04 21.22
N GLY A 602 -34.27 -32.39 19.99
CA GLY A 602 -34.52 -31.59 18.79
C GLY A 602 -33.79 -30.24 18.79
N ASN A 603 -32.65 -30.14 19.47
CA ASN A 603 -31.86 -28.92 19.61
C ASN A 603 -30.42 -29.11 19.07
N ILE A 604 -29.60 -28.08 19.23
CA ILE A 604 -28.19 -28.08 18.79
C ILE A 604 -27.29 -27.61 19.95
N SER A 605 -26.05 -28.09 20.00
CA SER A 605 -25.01 -27.54 20.87
C SER A 605 -24.16 -26.58 20.05
N LEU A 606 -24.18 -25.30 20.43
CA LEU A 606 -23.55 -24.21 19.69
C LEU A 606 -22.17 -23.87 20.25
N ARG A 607 -21.24 -23.66 19.36
CA ARG A 607 -19.93 -23.11 19.64
C ARG A 607 -19.55 -22.06 18.62
N SER A 608 -19.16 -20.87 19.06
CA SER A 608 -18.64 -19.85 18.16
C SER A 608 -17.12 -19.82 18.15
N ARG A 609 -16.57 -19.26 17.08
CA ARG A 609 -15.13 -19.03 16.90
C ARG A 609 -14.56 -18.13 18.00
N ASP A 610 -15.30 -17.10 18.35
CA ASP A 610 -14.82 -15.97 19.16
C ASP A 610 -15.15 -16.15 20.65
N MET A 611 -16.31 -16.72 21.00
CA MET A 611 -16.76 -16.91 22.38
C MET A 611 -16.52 -18.35 22.92
N GLY A 612 -16.27 -19.30 22.03
CA GLY A 612 -16.13 -20.71 22.42
C GLY A 612 -17.47 -21.41 22.58
N GLU A 613 -17.66 -22.20 23.65
CA GLU A 613 -18.88 -22.97 23.90
C GLU A 613 -20.00 -22.04 24.40
N GLU A 614 -21.13 -22.04 23.72
CA GLU A 614 -22.30 -21.20 24.04
C GLU A 614 -23.49 -22.01 24.62
N GLY A 615 -23.38 -23.34 24.60
CA GLY A 615 -24.39 -24.22 25.16
C GLY A 615 -25.46 -24.67 24.16
N SER A 616 -26.62 -25.11 24.69
CA SER A 616 -27.70 -25.65 23.87
C SER A 616 -28.71 -24.57 23.49
N THR A 617 -29.14 -24.56 22.23
CA THR A 617 -30.18 -23.65 21.70
C THR A 617 -31.05 -24.35 20.67
N SER A 618 -32.18 -23.80 20.30
CA SER A 618 -32.99 -24.29 19.20
C SER A 618 -32.36 -23.93 17.86
N LEU A 619 -32.56 -24.75 16.82
CA LEU A 619 -32.07 -24.46 15.48
C LEU A 619 -32.71 -23.18 14.90
N GLU A 620 -33.96 -22.91 15.22
CA GLU A 620 -34.74 -21.75 14.77
C GLU A 620 -34.18 -20.44 15.34
N GLU A 621 -33.85 -20.41 16.63
CA GLU A 621 -33.19 -19.24 17.26
C GLU A 621 -31.80 -18.98 16.64
N PHE A 622 -31.04 -20.03 16.41
CA PHE A 622 -29.73 -19.92 15.77
C PHE A 622 -29.83 -19.41 14.33
N ILE A 623 -30.76 -19.92 13.52
CA ILE A 623 -31.01 -19.44 12.15
C ILE A 623 -31.34 -17.95 12.19
N THR A 624 -32.25 -17.52 13.08
CA THR A 624 -32.64 -16.12 13.24
C THR A 624 -31.43 -15.24 13.56
N ARG A 625 -30.54 -15.71 14.44
CA ARG A 625 -29.29 -15.03 14.80
C ARG A 625 -28.37 -14.84 13.59
N VAL A 626 -28.08 -15.92 12.86
CA VAL A 626 -27.16 -15.90 11.69
C VAL A 626 -27.72 -14.98 10.60
N LEU A 627 -29.01 -15.05 10.31
CA LEU A 627 -29.64 -14.19 9.30
C LEU A 627 -29.59 -12.70 9.71
N LYS A 628 -29.76 -12.40 10.99
CA LYS A 628 -29.65 -11.04 11.50
C LYS A 628 -28.20 -10.52 11.36
N GLU A 629 -27.21 -11.32 11.74
CA GLU A 629 -25.78 -10.96 11.59
C GLU A 629 -25.38 -10.77 10.12
N ASP A 630 -25.89 -11.62 9.23
CA ASP A 630 -25.67 -11.49 7.77
C ASP A 630 -26.30 -10.19 7.23
N GLN A 631 -27.52 -9.85 7.66
CA GLN A 631 -28.21 -8.63 7.27
C GLN A 631 -27.52 -7.38 7.83
N GLU A 632 -27.06 -7.40 9.07
CA GLU A 632 -26.34 -6.31 9.74
C GLU A 632 -24.87 -6.22 9.34
N LYS A 633 -24.39 -7.11 8.45
CA LYS A 633 -23.00 -7.18 7.99
C LYS A 633 -21.96 -7.40 9.12
N LYS A 634 -22.34 -8.19 10.12
CA LYS A 634 -21.50 -8.57 11.28
C LYS A 634 -20.77 -9.89 11.10
#